data_d9759e238b491e655a1c7c2034d5ed2c
#
_entry.id   d9759e238b491e655a1c7c2034d5ed2c
#
_cell.length_a   1.000
_cell.length_b   1.000
_cell.length_c   1.000
_cell.angle_alpha   90.00
_cell.angle_beta   90.00
_cell.angle_gamma   90.00
#
_symmetry.space_group_name_H-M   'P 1'
#
loop_
_entity.id
_entity.type
_entity.pdbx_description
1 polymer ?
#
loop_
_entity_poly.entity_id
_entity_poly.type
_entity_poly.pdbx_seq_one_letter_code
_entity_poly.pdbx_strand_id
1 'polypeptide(L)'
;MAEEMGVEHMGGRAVPVGTPSLRTLWTPELVERRLRNANIDARPLPPGGRHIFMSIPARTYELAGGDELQVFLYPDSASRTNDTSKLDRQRVAPSNMMIKWRAQPSLVVDGNLAAIIITNDEARRQRLRDALSPLDKPNDH
;
A
#
# COMPACT_ATOMS: atom_id res chain seq x y z
N MET A 1 7.27 -31.63 -16.16
CA MET A 1 6.90 -31.67 -15.91
C MET A 1 7.08 -31.71 -15.74
N ALA A 2 7.40 -31.50 -15.80
CA ALA A 2 7.27 -31.37 -15.52
C ALA A 2 7.55 -31.18 -15.34
N GLU A 3 7.32 -30.40 -15.17
CA GLU A 3 7.31 -30.27 -14.95
C GLU A 3 7.48 -30.08 -14.70
N GLU A 4 7.52 -29.67 -14.79
CA GLU A 4 7.47 -29.60 -14.54
C GLU A 4 7.63 -29.49 -14.32
N MET A 5 7.85 -29.42 -14.52
CA MET A 5 7.85 -29.34 -14.30
C MET A 5 7.95 -29.09 -14.14
N GLY A 6 8.67 -29.29 -14.51
CA GLY A 6 8.49 -29.00 -14.16
C GLY A 6 8.90 -28.79 -14.17
N VAL A 7 9.08 -28.19 -14.12
CA VAL A 7 9.10 -28.09 -13.94
C VAL A 7 9.34 -28.02 -14.00
N GLU A 8 9.40 -27.66 -14.16
CA GLU A 8 9.35 -27.60 -13.98
C GLU A 8 9.51 -27.49 -13.93
N HIS A 9 9.85 -27.70 -14.40
CA HIS A 9 9.84 -27.75 -14.29
C HIS A 9 10.01 -27.48 -14.37
N MET A 10 10.36 -26.90 -14.56
CA MET A 10 10.15 -26.72 -14.44
C MET A 10 10.10 -26.49 -14.40
N GLY A 11 10.83 -26.37 -14.74
CA GLY A 11 10.41 -26.06 -14.42
C GLY A 11 10.43 -25.85 -14.26
N GLY A 12 10.73 -25.57 -14.35
CA GLY A 12 10.25 -25.19 -13.83
C GLY A 12 10.30 -25.01 -13.62
N ARG A 13 10.28 -24.55 -13.58
CA ARG A 13 10.03 -24.24 -13.08
C ARG A 13 9.97 -23.96 -12.56
N ALA A 14 10.06 -23.73 -12.37
CA ALA A 14 9.83 -23.16 -11.61
C ALA A 14 9.77 -22.77 -11.30
N VAL A 15 9.60 -22.29 -11.15
CA VAL A 15 9.51 -21.51 -10.59
C VAL A 15 9.35 -21.52 -9.93
N PRO A 16 9.47 -21.12 -9.67
CA PRO A 16 9.48 -20.88 -8.82
C PRO A 16 8.78 -20.69 -8.49
N VAL A 17 8.48 -20.57 -8.20
CA VAL A 17 7.78 -20.16 -7.74
C VAL A 17 7.74 -19.35 -7.44
N GLY A 18 7.80 -19.26 -7.37
CA GLY A 18 7.66 -18.31 -6.87
C GLY A 18 7.97 -17.13 -6.76
N THR A 19 7.99 -16.47 -7.27
CA THR A 19 8.13 -15.11 -7.12
C THR A 19 6.87 -14.47 -7.56
N PRO A 20 5.84 -14.66 -6.83
CA PRO A 20 4.57 -14.04 -7.18
C PRO A 20 4.66 -12.54 -7.25
N SER A 21 5.55 -11.96 -6.47
CA SER A 21 5.68 -10.52 -6.45
C SER A 21 6.11 -9.94 -7.79
N LEU A 22 6.73 -10.72 -8.65
CA LEU A 22 7.12 -10.20 -9.94
C LEU A 22 5.95 -9.86 -10.82
N ARG A 23 4.79 -10.42 -10.54
CA ARG A 23 3.63 -10.20 -11.36
C ARG A 23 2.97 -8.91 -11.11
N THR A 24 2.93 -8.49 -9.86
CA THR A 24 2.09 -7.37 -9.51
C THR A 24 2.72 -6.58 -8.41
N LEU A 25 3.36 -5.53 -8.79
CA LEU A 25 3.82 -4.54 -7.83
C LEU A 25 2.95 -3.30 -8.00
N TRP A 26 2.67 -2.67 -6.88
CA TRP A 26 2.02 -1.38 -6.91
C TRP A 26 2.99 -0.35 -7.48
N THR A 27 2.47 0.53 -8.34
CA THR A 27 3.21 1.67 -8.89
C THR A 27 2.37 2.92 -8.64
N PRO A 28 2.98 4.12 -8.77
CA PRO A 28 2.19 5.34 -8.63
C PRO A 28 1.02 5.39 -9.60
N GLU A 29 1.25 4.94 -10.84
CA GLU A 29 0.20 4.97 -11.85
C GLU A 29 -0.95 4.04 -11.48
N LEU A 30 -0.63 2.88 -10.91
CA LEU A 30 -1.66 1.94 -10.51
C LEU A 30 -2.46 2.46 -9.33
N VAL A 31 -1.78 3.07 -8.36
CA VAL A 31 -2.48 3.69 -7.23
C VAL A 31 -3.47 4.72 -7.76
N GLU A 32 -3.03 5.60 -8.63
CA GLU A 32 -3.89 6.67 -9.13
C GLU A 32 -5.04 6.14 -9.96
N ARG A 33 -4.81 5.07 -10.73
CA ARG A 33 -5.88 4.43 -11.48
C ARG A 33 -6.94 3.85 -10.56
N ARG A 34 -6.49 3.18 -9.49
CA ARG A 34 -7.43 2.60 -8.53
C ARG A 34 -8.27 3.67 -7.85
N LEU A 35 -7.65 4.81 -7.52
CA LEU A 35 -8.38 5.90 -6.91
C LEU A 35 -9.42 6.47 -7.87
N ARG A 36 -9.05 6.65 -9.13
CA ARG A 36 -10.00 7.15 -10.13
C ARG A 36 -11.15 6.18 -10.34
N ASN A 37 -10.84 4.89 -10.39
CA ASN A 37 -11.88 3.88 -10.61
C ASN A 37 -12.86 3.83 -9.44
N ALA A 38 -12.42 4.24 -8.27
CA ALA A 38 -13.28 4.29 -7.09
C ALA A 38 -13.97 5.64 -6.93
N ASN A 39 -13.81 6.54 -7.91
CA ASN A 39 -14.36 7.90 -7.87
C ASN A 39 -13.83 8.69 -6.68
N ILE A 40 -12.57 8.50 -6.35
CA ILE A 40 -11.92 9.25 -5.29
C ILE A 40 -11.06 10.32 -5.94
N ASP A 41 -11.38 11.57 -5.64
CA ASP A 41 -10.63 12.71 -6.15
C ASP A 41 -9.41 12.92 -5.24
N ALA A 42 -8.25 12.54 -5.72
CA ALA A 42 -7.02 12.63 -4.96
C ALA A 42 -6.03 13.49 -5.73
N ARG A 43 -5.63 14.60 -5.15
CA ARG A 43 -4.75 15.55 -5.80
C ARG A 43 -3.33 15.39 -5.26
N PRO A 44 -2.35 15.07 -6.12
CA PRO A 44 -0.98 14.93 -5.65
C PRO A 44 -0.46 16.24 -5.08
N LEU A 45 0.25 16.13 -3.97
CA LEU A 45 0.91 17.28 -3.36
C LEU A 45 2.40 17.22 -3.66
N PRO A 46 3.10 18.36 -3.56
CA PRO A 46 4.55 18.35 -3.75
C PRO A 46 5.23 17.42 -2.74
N PRO A 47 6.39 16.87 -3.07
CA PRO A 47 7.11 16.01 -2.15
C PRO A 47 7.37 16.73 -0.84
N GLY A 48 7.11 16.03 0.26
CA GLY A 48 7.34 16.57 1.58
C GLY A 48 8.43 15.81 2.29
N GLY A 49 8.48 15.99 3.59
CA GLY A 49 9.44 15.28 4.39
C GLY A 49 9.05 13.83 4.58
N ARG A 50 9.95 13.11 5.22
CA ARG A 50 9.75 11.72 5.54
C ARG A 50 9.42 11.62 7.03
N HIS A 51 8.48 10.73 7.38
CA HIS A 51 8.24 10.45 8.78
C HIS A 51 9.49 9.83 9.40
N ILE A 52 9.74 10.20 10.64
CA ILE A 52 10.92 9.69 11.34
C ILE A 52 10.90 8.17 11.47
N PHE A 53 9.70 7.57 11.46
CA PHE A 53 9.56 6.13 11.63
C PHE A 53 9.46 5.37 10.31
N MET A 54 9.59 6.05 9.17
CA MET A 54 9.53 5.40 7.87
C MET A 54 10.86 5.57 7.14
N SER A 55 11.27 4.55 6.42
CA SER A 55 12.56 4.59 5.73
C SER A 55 12.51 5.28 4.39
N ILE A 56 11.31 5.54 3.85
CA ILE A 56 11.15 6.23 2.57
C ILE A 56 10.13 7.34 2.72
N PRO A 57 10.17 8.33 1.83
CA PRO A 57 9.17 9.41 1.86
C PRO A 57 7.85 8.95 1.28
N ALA A 58 6.79 9.67 1.62
CA ALA A 58 5.46 9.37 1.12
C ALA A 58 5.17 10.15 -0.15
N ARG A 59 4.35 9.55 -1.02
CA ARG A 59 3.62 10.31 -2.02
C ARG A 59 2.31 10.71 -1.37
N THR A 60 2.08 11.99 -1.25
CA THR A 60 0.95 12.49 -0.49
C THR A 60 -0.11 13.03 -1.44
N TYR A 61 -1.35 12.69 -1.15
CA TYR A 61 -2.50 13.16 -1.92
C TYR A 61 -3.46 13.88 -1.01
N GLU A 62 -3.96 15.01 -1.48
CA GLU A 62 -5.01 15.74 -0.77
C GLU A 62 -6.35 15.22 -1.25
N LEU A 63 -7.24 14.96 -0.30
CA LEU A 63 -8.59 14.48 -0.58
C LEU A 63 -9.59 15.58 -0.26
N ALA A 64 -10.84 15.37 -0.64
CA ALA A 64 -11.90 16.34 -0.35
C ALA A 64 -11.99 16.55 1.16
N GLY A 65 -12.34 17.78 1.55
CA GLY A 65 -12.52 18.09 2.96
C GLY A 65 -11.24 18.21 3.76
N GLY A 66 -10.09 18.23 3.09
CA GLY A 66 -8.82 18.36 3.80
C GLY A 66 -8.27 17.05 4.31
N ASP A 67 -8.90 15.94 3.98
CA ASP A 67 -8.36 14.62 4.31
C ASP A 67 -7.12 14.33 3.47
N GLU A 68 -6.40 13.29 3.85
CA GLU A 68 -5.09 13.06 3.25
C GLU A 68 -4.83 11.56 3.11
N LEU A 69 -4.10 11.21 2.04
CA LEU A 69 -3.63 9.86 1.80
C LEU A 69 -2.13 9.92 1.59
N GLN A 70 -1.38 9.12 2.34
CA GLN A 70 0.06 9.00 2.18
C GLN A 70 0.38 7.60 1.68
N VAL A 71 1.08 7.51 0.56
CA VAL A 71 1.38 6.24 -0.10
C VAL A 71 2.88 6.01 -0.09
N PHE A 72 3.28 4.83 0.35
CA PHE A 72 4.68 4.42 0.39
C PHE A 72 4.85 3.21 -0.51
N LEU A 73 5.69 3.32 -1.51
CA LEU A 73 5.92 2.23 -2.46
C LEU A 73 7.34 1.74 -2.32
N TYR A 74 7.48 0.47 -1.97
CA TYR A 74 8.77 -0.16 -1.70
C TYR A 74 9.20 -1.02 -2.89
N PRO A 75 10.48 -1.38 -2.97
CA PRO A 75 10.91 -2.26 -4.06
C PRO A 75 10.31 -3.66 -3.96
N ASP A 76 9.97 -4.10 -2.75
CA ASP A 76 9.39 -5.43 -2.55
C ASP A 76 8.62 -5.46 -1.24
N SER A 77 7.93 -6.58 -1.01
CA SER A 77 7.10 -6.71 0.19
C SER A 77 7.95 -6.89 1.45
N ALA A 78 9.15 -7.43 1.33
CA ALA A 78 10.02 -7.60 2.50
C ALA A 78 10.44 -6.24 3.06
N SER A 79 10.82 -5.32 2.17
CA SER A 79 11.18 -3.97 2.60
C SER A 79 9.99 -3.26 3.24
N ARG A 80 8.80 -3.43 2.66
CA ARG A 80 7.60 -2.85 3.22
C ARG A 80 7.32 -3.42 4.61
N THR A 81 7.44 -4.74 4.76
CA THR A 81 7.21 -5.38 6.05
C THR A 81 8.17 -4.87 7.12
N ASN A 82 9.44 -4.68 6.74
CA ASN A 82 10.41 -4.11 7.67
C ASN A 82 9.96 -2.79 8.26
N ASP A 83 9.39 -1.92 7.42
CA ASP A 83 8.96 -0.61 7.89
C ASP A 83 7.66 -0.66 8.68
N THR A 84 6.72 -1.52 8.27
CA THR A 84 5.37 -1.45 8.82
C THR A 84 5.12 -2.38 9.99
N SER A 85 5.94 -3.42 10.17
CA SER A 85 5.69 -4.40 11.22
C SER A 85 5.82 -3.81 12.62
N LYS A 86 6.56 -2.73 12.76
CA LYS A 86 6.74 -2.06 14.06
C LYS A 86 5.64 -1.05 14.37
N LEU A 87 4.72 -0.83 13.44
CA LEU A 87 3.69 0.19 13.62
C LEU A 87 2.43 -0.40 14.23
N ASP A 88 1.87 0.33 15.19
CA ASP A 88 0.54 0.02 15.69
C ASP A 88 -0.46 0.38 14.61
N ARG A 89 -1.36 -0.56 14.29
CA ARG A 89 -2.28 -0.37 13.17
C ARG A 89 -3.26 0.77 13.36
N GLN A 90 -3.62 1.05 14.60
CA GLN A 90 -4.61 2.08 14.89
C GLN A 90 -3.98 3.44 15.09
N ARG A 91 -2.83 3.49 15.74
CA ARG A 91 -2.15 4.77 15.96
C ARG A 91 -1.22 5.13 14.81
N VAL A 92 -0.86 4.14 14.00
CA VAL A 92 0.04 4.27 12.87
C VAL A 92 1.35 4.93 13.29
N ALA A 93 1.93 4.37 14.34
CA ALA A 93 3.20 4.85 14.87
C ALA A 93 3.83 3.71 15.65
N PRO A 94 5.16 3.74 15.84
CA PRO A 94 5.80 2.75 16.71
C PRO A 94 5.25 2.86 18.13
N SER A 95 5.22 1.75 18.85
CA SER A 95 4.61 1.72 20.18
C SER A 95 5.25 2.69 21.16
N ASN A 96 6.52 3.03 20.95
CA ASN A 96 7.23 3.94 21.83
C ASN A 96 7.20 5.40 21.36
N MET A 97 6.32 5.72 20.43
CA MET A 97 6.23 7.06 19.85
C MET A 97 4.81 7.57 19.87
N MET A 98 4.67 8.86 20.12
CA MET A 98 3.39 9.55 20.01
C MET A 98 3.41 10.45 18.81
N ILE A 99 2.51 10.19 17.87
CA ILE A 99 2.38 11.02 16.67
C ILE A 99 1.02 11.69 16.70
N LYS A 100 1.03 12.97 16.47
CA LYS A 100 -0.21 13.72 16.44
C LYS A 100 -0.69 13.82 15.00
N TRP A 101 -1.77 13.13 14.70
CA TRP A 101 -2.34 13.15 13.35
C TRP A 101 -3.48 14.18 13.30
N ARG A 102 -3.64 14.81 12.14
CA ARG A 102 -4.68 15.83 11.99
C ARG A 102 -6.08 15.23 11.97
N ALA A 103 -6.17 13.94 11.70
CA ALA A 103 -7.42 13.20 11.72
C ALA A 103 -7.09 11.77 12.03
N GLN A 104 -8.07 10.92 12.14
CA GLN A 104 -7.87 9.52 12.51
C GLN A 104 -7.05 8.80 11.43
N PRO A 105 -5.90 8.25 11.76
CA PRO A 105 -5.09 7.52 10.79
C PRO A 105 -5.50 6.06 10.73
N SER A 106 -5.26 5.42 9.58
CA SER A 106 -5.33 3.98 9.50
C SER A 106 -4.34 3.50 8.46
N LEU A 107 -3.80 2.32 8.68
CA LEU A 107 -2.74 1.75 7.84
C LEU A 107 -3.31 0.64 6.97
N VAL A 108 -2.99 0.69 5.69
CA VAL A 108 -3.32 -0.35 4.73
C VAL A 108 -2.01 -0.86 4.15
N VAL A 109 -1.84 -2.17 4.08
CA VAL A 109 -0.63 -2.75 3.49
C VAL A 109 -1.02 -3.84 2.50
N ASP A 110 -0.30 -3.90 1.40
CA ASP A 110 -0.48 -4.94 0.41
C ASP A 110 0.77 -5.03 -0.46
N GLY A 111 1.45 -6.18 -0.44
CA GLY A 111 2.66 -6.36 -1.24
C GLY A 111 3.69 -5.31 -0.91
N ASN A 112 4.07 -4.53 -1.91
CA ASN A 112 5.06 -3.46 -1.75
C ASN A 112 4.44 -2.12 -1.37
N LEU A 113 3.13 -2.09 -1.08
CA LEU A 113 2.42 -0.86 -0.78
C LEU A 113 2.17 -0.74 0.72
N ALA A 114 2.40 0.45 1.27
CA ALA A 114 1.86 0.86 2.55
C ALA A 114 1.17 2.20 2.35
N ALA A 115 0.02 2.37 2.96
CA ALA A 115 -0.73 3.62 2.82
C ALA A 115 -1.29 4.03 4.17
N ILE A 116 -1.19 5.31 4.47
CA ILE A 116 -1.79 5.88 5.67
C ILE A 116 -2.96 6.74 5.22
N ILE A 117 -4.14 6.37 5.68
CA ILE A 117 -5.37 7.11 5.38
C ILE A 117 -5.68 7.99 6.57
N ILE A 118 -5.75 9.29 6.36
CA ILE A 118 -5.96 10.26 7.43
C ILE A 118 -7.29 10.93 7.21
N THR A 119 -8.31 10.42 7.88
CA THR A 119 -9.67 10.94 7.74
C THR A 119 -10.50 10.54 8.96
N ASN A 120 -11.45 11.39 9.31
CA ASN A 120 -12.45 11.06 10.32
C ASN A 120 -13.74 10.52 9.70
N ASP A 121 -13.80 10.48 8.35
CA ASP A 121 -14.98 10.01 7.63
C ASP A 121 -14.83 8.51 7.39
N GLU A 122 -15.63 7.72 8.09
CA GLU A 122 -15.51 6.27 8.01
C GLU A 122 -15.89 5.73 6.63
N ALA A 123 -16.86 6.33 5.97
CA ALA A 123 -17.22 5.90 4.62
C ALA A 123 -16.07 6.14 3.64
N ARG A 124 -15.41 7.28 3.76
CA ARG A 124 -14.25 7.56 2.93
C ARG A 124 -13.11 6.60 3.22
N ARG A 125 -12.89 6.30 4.50
CA ARG A 125 -11.85 5.34 4.89
C ARG A 125 -12.10 4.00 4.22
N GLN A 126 -13.35 3.54 4.24
CA GLN A 126 -13.66 2.23 3.67
C GLN A 126 -13.49 2.24 2.15
N ARG A 127 -13.89 3.32 1.49
CA ARG A 127 -13.68 3.40 0.04
C ARG A 127 -12.21 3.37 -0.33
N LEU A 128 -11.38 4.03 0.47
CA LEU A 128 -9.94 4.01 0.22
C LEU A 128 -9.35 2.62 0.47
N ARG A 129 -9.79 1.95 1.52
CA ARG A 129 -9.34 0.58 1.76
C ARG A 129 -9.72 -0.33 0.60
N ASP A 130 -10.92 -0.18 0.09
CA ASP A 130 -11.38 -1.01 -1.03
C ASP A 130 -10.59 -0.69 -2.30
N ALA A 131 -10.30 0.57 -2.55
CA ALA A 131 -9.55 0.98 -3.73
C ALA A 131 -8.13 0.43 -3.70
N LEU A 132 -7.55 0.30 -2.53
CA LEU A 132 -6.19 -0.19 -2.35
C LEU A 132 -6.17 -1.66 -1.91
N SER A 133 -7.20 -2.40 -2.29
CA SER A 133 -7.29 -3.82 -1.95
C SER A 133 -6.26 -4.63 -2.73
N PRO A 134 -5.99 -5.86 -2.29
CA PRO A 134 -4.93 -6.65 -2.89
C PRO A 134 -5.02 -6.79 -4.39
N LEU A 135 -3.88 -6.68 -5.06
CA LEU A 135 -3.82 -6.73 -6.51
C LEU A 135 -4.15 -8.10 -7.06
N ASP A 136 -3.82 -9.13 -6.33
CA ASP A 136 -4.04 -10.48 -6.82
C ASP A 136 -5.36 -11.07 -6.35
N LYS A 137 -6.20 -10.25 -5.74
CA LYS A 137 -7.50 -10.72 -5.31
C LYS A 137 -8.39 -10.90 -6.52
N PRO A 138 -8.94 -12.08 -6.71
CA PRO A 138 -9.84 -12.26 -7.84
C PRO A 138 -11.08 -11.44 -7.65
N ASN A 139 -11.69 -11.18 -8.57
CA ASN A 139 -12.87 -10.58 -8.54
C ASN A 139 -13.08 -9.45 -8.03
N ASP A 140 -12.61 -8.84 -8.13
CA ASP A 140 -12.87 -7.75 -7.68
C ASP A 140 -13.78 -7.12 -8.28
N HIS A 141 -14.42 -7.38 -8.81
CA HIS A 141 -15.31 -6.73 -9.43
C HIS A 141 -16.01 -6.08 -9.01
#